data_5832bd83e625d59b85b73fd87ec8c88a
#
_entry.id   5832bd83e625d59b85b73fd87ec8c88a
#
_cell.length_a   1.000
_cell.length_b   1.000
_cell.length_c   1.000
_cell.angle_alpha   90.00
_cell.angle_beta   90.00
_cell.angle_gamma   90.00
#
_symmetry.space_group_name_H-M   'P 1'
#
loop_
_entity.id
_entity.type
_entity.pdbx_description
1 polymer ?
#
loop_
_entity_poly.entity_id
_entity_poly.type
_entity_poly.pdbx_seq_one_letter_code
_entity_poly.pdbx_strand_id
1 'polypeptide(L)'
;MQLFFFKYFTFTVYIFMNSKSQKSALISVYDKHGIEKIAKKLSDLNIRIISTGGTEKYLTELGYEIEKVENLTDYPSIFGGRVKTLHPKIFGGILFRRENTNDSNEKIEYDIPNIDYVIVDLYPFENTVNDAKSHEEIIEKIDIGGISLIRAAAKNFNNVVCISSINQYDEFINDLDNNKGVFSIEQKKNYAAKAFKISSNYDNFINQYFEKGSIEKSNELRYGENPHQKGSFIGDFDSIFEKLNGKELSYNNLLDIDSAYNLIKEFWNNDSTFAILKHNNACGLATRNSILEAYKHALEGDPVSAFGGVLISNKEIDEQSANEMNSLFFEVVMAPSYSADALEILKGKKNRIILKIKNVELDNKTLRTCLNGILIQDRDNITDRKDDLEYVTNKRPNDKEIEDLLFASKVSKHTKSNTIVLAKNNQLISSGTGQTSRVDALNQAIDKAKKFNFNLKNSVMASDAFFPFPDCVEIASSNGICSVIQPGGSIKDNLSIDYCNKNNLSMVFTGNRHFKH
;
A
#
# COMPACT_ATOMS: atom_id res chain seq x y z
N MET A 1 -22.38 46.20 61.65
CA MET A 1 -21.69 44.90 61.47
C MET A 1 -22.42 43.92 60.52
N GLN A 2 -23.75 43.95 60.41
CA GLN A 2 -24.50 43.11 59.48
C GLN A 2 -24.39 43.45 57.97
N LEU A 3 -24.17 44.73 57.62
CA LEU A 3 -24.03 45.13 56.19
C LEU A 3 -22.68 44.75 55.55
N PHE A 4 -21.63 44.53 56.37
CA PHE A 4 -20.31 44.13 55.84
C PHE A 4 -20.29 42.61 55.51
N PHE A 5 -20.99 41.77 56.26
CA PHE A 5 -21.10 40.32 56.01
C PHE A 5 -21.89 40.02 54.71
N PHE A 6 -22.92 40.80 54.42
CA PHE A 6 -23.74 40.60 53.20
C PHE A 6 -22.99 40.96 51.92
N LYS A 7 -22.14 42.00 51.96
CA LYS A 7 -21.31 42.40 50.82
C LYS A 7 -20.18 41.40 50.51
N TYR A 8 -19.56 40.83 51.54
CA TYR A 8 -18.55 39.81 51.36
C TYR A 8 -19.15 38.49 50.88
N PHE A 9 -20.30 38.12 51.37
CA PHE A 9 -20.99 36.88 50.96
C PHE A 9 -21.50 36.98 49.51
N THR A 10 -22.08 38.09 49.12
CA THR A 10 -22.51 38.34 47.75
C THR A 10 -21.34 38.47 46.75
N PHE A 11 -20.24 39.07 47.17
CA PHE A 11 -19.03 39.21 46.34
C PHE A 11 -18.32 37.85 46.18
N THR A 12 -18.23 37.05 47.23
CA THR A 12 -17.66 35.70 47.18
C THR A 12 -18.54 34.76 46.36
N VAL A 13 -19.88 34.81 46.50
CA VAL A 13 -20.84 34.04 45.69
C VAL A 13 -20.81 34.50 44.25
N TYR A 14 -20.64 35.80 43.97
CA TYR A 14 -20.52 36.32 42.59
C TYR A 14 -19.22 35.89 41.91
N ILE A 15 -18.09 35.87 42.65
CA ILE A 15 -16.82 35.33 42.15
C ILE A 15 -16.94 33.80 41.92
N PHE A 16 -17.57 33.07 42.84
CA PHE A 16 -17.77 31.63 42.72
C PHE A 16 -18.72 31.26 41.57
N MET A 17 -19.78 32.06 41.34
CA MET A 17 -20.70 31.83 40.20
C MET A 17 -20.07 32.19 38.86
N ASN A 18 -19.21 33.22 38.78
CA ASN A 18 -18.50 33.59 37.56
C ASN A 18 -17.39 32.60 37.19
N SER A 19 -16.71 32.02 38.19
CA SER A 19 -15.69 30.99 37.94
C SER A 19 -16.28 29.67 37.39
N LYS A 20 -17.55 29.39 37.72
CA LYS A 20 -18.26 28.18 37.24
C LYS A 20 -18.82 28.28 35.80
N SER A 21 -18.89 29.49 35.22
CA SER A 21 -19.36 29.72 33.83
C SER A 21 -18.22 29.94 32.82
N GLN A 22 -16.99 30.12 33.30
CA GLN A 22 -15.84 30.39 32.45
C GLN A 22 -15.47 29.15 31.63
N LYS A 23 -15.33 29.33 30.29
CA LYS A 23 -14.80 28.29 29.42
C LYS A 23 -13.38 27.93 29.77
N SER A 24 -13.00 26.67 29.54
CA SER A 24 -11.62 26.27 29.73
C SER A 24 -11.10 25.37 28.60
N ALA A 25 -9.78 25.40 28.45
CA ALA A 25 -9.05 24.60 27.48
C ALA A 25 -8.02 23.73 28.21
N LEU A 26 -8.03 22.43 27.97
CA LEU A 26 -6.99 21.52 28.39
C LEU A 26 -5.95 21.42 27.27
N ILE A 27 -4.71 21.78 27.58
CA ILE A 27 -3.58 21.74 26.64
C ILE A 27 -2.52 20.78 27.13
N SER A 28 -2.22 19.74 26.35
CA SER A 28 -1.15 18.78 26.63
C SER A 28 -0.54 18.31 25.32
N VAL A 29 0.55 18.95 24.90
CA VAL A 29 1.19 18.71 23.60
C VAL A 29 2.63 18.24 23.76
N TYR A 30 3.04 17.32 22.89
CA TYR A 30 4.43 16.88 22.77
C TYR A 30 5.27 17.95 22.07
N ASP A 31 4.85 18.36 20.86
CA ASP A 31 5.47 19.44 20.11
C ASP A 31 4.93 20.79 20.58
N LYS A 32 5.85 21.68 21.01
CA LYS A 32 5.51 23.01 21.52
C LYS A 32 5.40 24.09 20.43
N HIS A 33 5.74 23.73 19.18
CA HIS A 33 5.76 24.71 18.09
C HIS A 33 4.36 25.25 17.80
N GLY A 34 4.21 26.57 17.84
CA GLY A 34 2.96 27.26 17.53
C GLY A 34 1.89 27.25 18.62
N ILE A 35 2.09 26.50 19.74
CA ILE A 35 1.09 26.44 20.82
C ILE A 35 0.94 27.79 21.55
N GLU A 36 1.97 28.62 21.54
CA GLU A 36 1.94 29.98 22.10
C GLU A 36 0.89 30.88 21.42
N LYS A 37 0.65 30.69 20.11
CA LYS A 37 -0.37 31.43 19.36
C LYS A 37 -1.78 31.05 19.85
N ILE A 38 -2.00 29.76 20.10
CA ILE A 38 -3.26 29.25 20.65
C ILE A 38 -3.45 29.75 22.07
N ALA A 39 -2.43 29.64 22.93
CA ALA A 39 -2.49 30.09 24.30
C ALA A 39 -2.82 31.59 24.39
N LYS A 40 -2.16 32.42 23.55
CA LYS A 40 -2.48 33.85 23.43
C LYS A 40 -3.95 34.07 23.08
N LYS A 41 -4.44 33.37 22.06
CA LYS A 41 -5.82 33.56 21.61
C LYS A 41 -6.86 33.14 22.64
N LEU A 42 -6.61 32.03 23.36
CA LEU A 42 -7.46 31.58 24.46
C LEU A 42 -7.46 32.61 25.60
N SER A 43 -6.29 33.15 25.95
CA SER A 43 -6.13 34.21 26.96
C SER A 43 -6.88 35.49 26.57
N ASP A 44 -6.74 35.93 25.29
CA ASP A 44 -7.44 37.13 24.78
C ASP A 44 -8.99 36.97 24.85
N LEU A 45 -9.49 35.72 24.75
CA LEU A 45 -10.91 35.37 24.89
C LEU A 45 -11.33 35.08 26.34
N ASN A 46 -10.45 35.29 27.33
CA ASN A 46 -10.68 34.97 28.75
C ASN A 46 -11.08 33.50 28.99
N ILE A 47 -10.49 32.58 28.21
CA ILE A 47 -10.64 31.14 28.38
C ILE A 47 -9.54 30.64 29.30
N ARG A 48 -9.93 29.96 30.40
CA ARG A 48 -8.99 29.40 31.38
C ARG A 48 -8.15 28.30 30.72
N ILE A 49 -6.85 28.31 30.91
CA ILE A 49 -5.94 27.28 30.38
C ILE A 49 -5.56 26.33 31.51
N ILE A 50 -5.86 25.02 31.27
CA ILE A 50 -5.48 23.93 32.14
C ILE A 50 -4.37 23.15 31.45
N SER A 51 -3.27 22.83 32.13
CA SER A 51 -2.17 22.10 31.53
C SER A 51 -1.38 21.28 32.56
N THR A 52 -0.49 20.42 32.08
CA THR A 52 0.36 19.57 32.92
C THR A 52 1.75 19.39 32.32
N GLY A 53 2.72 19.07 33.18
CA GLY A 53 4.06 18.65 32.77
C GLY A 53 4.82 19.68 31.93
N GLY A 54 5.48 19.23 30.86
CA GLY A 54 6.31 20.09 30.02
C GLY A 54 5.54 21.20 29.29
N THR A 55 4.26 21.00 28.99
CA THR A 55 3.42 22.03 28.35
C THR A 55 3.06 23.13 29.34
N GLU A 56 2.70 22.75 30.54
CA GLU A 56 2.43 23.73 31.65
C GLU A 56 3.65 24.61 31.88
N LYS A 57 4.83 23.99 32.08
CA LYS A 57 6.09 24.72 32.30
C LYS A 57 6.38 25.69 31.17
N TYR A 58 6.31 25.25 29.93
CA TYR A 58 6.58 26.07 28.74
C TYR A 58 5.65 27.28 28.64
N LEU A 59 4.34 27.09 28.84
CA LEU A 59 3.38 28.20 28.74
C LEU A 59 3.51 29.19 29.93
N THR A 60 3.83 28.70 31.12
CA THR A 60 4.10 29.54 32.29
C THR A 60 5.36 30.39 32.10
N GLU A 61 6.42 29.82 31.52
CA GLU A 61 7.65 30.57 31.19
C GLU A 61 7.40 31.67 30.14
N LEU A 62 6.40 31.54 29.31
CA LEU A 62 5.93 32.56 28.36
C LEU A 62 5.02 33.61 29.02
N GLY A 63 4.71 33.50 30.32
CA GLY A 63 3.94 34.47 31.10
C GLY A 63 2.43 34.26 31.08
N TYR A 64 1.93 33.09 30.60
CA TYR A 64 0.50 32.77 30.65
C TYR A 64 0.11 32.24 32.04
N GLU A 65 -1.10 32.60 32.48
CA GLU A 65 -1.69 32.04 33.71
C GLU A 65 -2.23 30.64 33.40
N ILE A 66 -1.60 29.61 33.99
CA ILE A 66 -1.91 28.21 33.74
C ILE A 66 -2.34 27.54 35.02
N GLU A 67 -3.50 26.92 35.00
CA GLU A 67 -3.94 26.03 36.08
C GLU A 67 -3.35 24.61 35.87
N LYS A 68 -2.67 24.12 36.90
CA LYS A 68 -2.09 22.77 36.85
C LYS A 68 -3.16 21.70 37.02
N VAL A 69 -3.09 20.67 36.21
CA VAL A 69 -3.97 19.49 36.35
C VAL A 69 -3.88 18.92 37.76
N GLU A 70 -2.70 18.87 38.33
CA GLU A 70 -2.43 18.34 39.68
C GLU A 70 -3.19 19.14 40.77
N ASN A 71 -3.31 20.47 40.61
CA ASN A 71 -4.09 21.31 41.54
C ASN A 71 -5.61 21.08 41.36
N LEU A 72 -6.05 20.87 40.12
CA LEU A 72 -7.46 20.65 39.83
C LEU A 72 -7.95 19.27 40.33
N THR A 73 -7.08 18.25 40.27
CA THR A 73 -7.41 16.88 40.64
C THR A 73 -7.12 16.55 42.08
N ASP A 74 -6.34 17.40 42.80
CA ASP A 74 -5.76 17.10 44.12
C ASP A 74 -4.96 15.80 44.13
N TYR A 75 -4.37 15.44 42.97
CA TYR A 75 -3.64 14.19 42.81
C TYR A 75 -2.31 14.42 42.09
N PRO A 76 -1.20 13.90 42.61
CA PRO A 76 0.12 14.10 42.01
C PRO A 76 0.25 13.28 40.71
N SER A 77 1.16 13.73 39.85
CA SER A 77 1.62 12.92 38.73
C SER A 77 2.45 11.73 39.25
N ILE A 78 2.02 10.50 38.97
CA ILE A 78 2.66 9.28 39.47
C ILE A 78 3.21 8.41 38.33
N PHE A 79 4.02 7.41 38.67
CA PHE A 79 4.64 6.46 37.74
C PHE A 79 5.43 7.17 36.61
N GLY A 80 6.24 8.17 36.96
CA GLY A 80 7.03 8.92 35.97
C GLY A 80 6.18 9.75 35.01
N GLY A 81 4.92 10.03 35.37
CA GLY A 81 4.00 10.81 34.53
C GLY A 81 3.06 9.99 33.67
N ARG A 82 3.05 8.66 33.78
CA ARG A 82 2.10 7.81 33.05
C ARG A 82 0.66 8.03 33.48
N VAL A 83 0.44 8.47 34.74
CA VAL A 83 -0.88 8.81 35.29
C VAL A 83 -0.87 10.25 35.77
N LYS A 84 -1.48 11.15 35.01
CA LYS A 84 -1.64 12.59 35.31
C LYS A 84 -3.07 13.03 35.01
N THR A 85 -3.47 12.90 33.74
CA THR A 85 -4.75 13.37 33.21
C THR A 85 -5.84 12.28 33.28
N LEU A 86 -5.47 11.02 33.56
CA LEU A 86 -6.41 9.90 33.71
C LEU A 86 -7.14 9.98 35.06
N HIS A 87 -7.97 11.00 35.21
CA HIS A 87 -8.66 11.30 36.45
C HIS A 87 -10.13 11.65 36.21
N PRO A 88 -11.10 11.22 37.08
CA PRO A 88 -12.53 11.48 36.90
C PRO A 88 -12.85 12.97 36.73
N LYS A 89 -12.19 13.90 37.43
CA LYS A 89 -12.41 15.34 37.26
C LYS A 89 -12.08 15.83 35.84
N ILE A 90 -11.03 15.29 35.21
CA ILE A 90 -10.63 15.67 33.84
C ILE A 90 -11.59 15.05 32.84
N PHE A 91 -11.79 13.73 32.89
CA PHE A 91 -12.69 13.04 31.96
C PHE A 91 -14.15 13.41 32.15
N GLY A 92 -14.58 13.67 33.38
CA GLY A 92 -15.91 14.22 33.67
C GLY A 92 -16.09 15.59 33.03
N GLY A 93 -15.09 16.49 33.14
CA GLY A 93 -15.12 17.81 32.51
C GLY A 93 -15.22 17.79 30.99
N ILE A 94 -14.66 16.76 30.35
CA ILE A 94 -14.74 16.54 28.90
C ILE A 94 -16.06 15.84 28.50
N LEU A 95 -16.51 14.83 29.24
CA LEU A 95 -17.55 13.89 28.81
C LEU A 95 -18.95 14.26 29.24
N PHE A 96 -19.18 15.12 30.27
CA PHE A 96 -20.52 15.44 30.71
C PHE A 96 -21.36 16.13 29.60
N ARG A 97 -22.61 15.74 29.50
CA ARG A 97 -23.58 16.28 28.52
C ARG A 97 -24.23 17.53 29.11
N ARG A 98 -23.93 18.69 28.55
CA ARG A 98 -24.32 20.01 29.11
C ARG A 98 -25.83 20.22 29.18
N GLU A 99 -26.58 19.57 28.28
CA GLU A 99 -28.05 19.62 28.23
C GLU A 99 -28.72 18.55 29.13
N ASN A 100 -27.94 17.67 29.77
CA ASN A 100 -28.46 16.63 30.65
C ASN A 100 -28.47 17.10 32.12
N THR A 101 -29.66 17.13 32.72
CA THR A 101 -29.84 17.61 34.11
C THR A 101 -29.09 16.75 35.13
N ASN A 102 -29.07 15.42 34.94
CA ASN A 102 -28.38 14.52 35.87
C ASN A 102 -26.87 14.76 35.82
N ASP A 103 -26.30 14.83 34.61
CA ASP A 103 -24.85 15.14 34.44
C ASP A 103 -24.50 16.48 35.07
N SER A 104 -25.37 17.49 34.93
CA SER A 104 -25.18 18.82 35.52
C SER A 104 -25.22 18.79 37.07
N ASN A 105 -26.06 17.95 37.67
CA ASN A 105 -26.14 17.77 39.12
C ASN A 105 -24.87 17.04 39.63
N GLU A 106 -24.47 15.94 39.01
CA GLU A 106 -23.26 15.20 39.35
C GLU A 106 -22.00 16.05 39.20
N LYS A 107 -21.95 16.89 38.14
CA LYS A 107 -20.88 17.84 37.95
C LYS A 107 -20.73 18.80 39.13
N ILE A 108 -21.82 19.28 39.70
CA ILE A 108 -21.82 20.16 40.87
C ILE A 108 -21.41 19.37 42.12
N GLU A 109 -21.98 18.18 42.29
CA GLU A 109 -21.72 17.31 43.46
C GLU A 109 -20.24 16.92 43.56
N TYR A 110 -19.61 16.56 42.43
CA TYR A 110 -18.22 16.10 42.39
C TYR A 110 -17.20 17.21 42.01
N ASP A 111 -17.60 18.47 41.98
CA ASP A 111 -16.76 19.62 41.64
C ASP A 111 -15.98 19.41 40.33
N ILE A 112 -16.68 19.02 39.29
CA ILE A 112 -16.10 18.77 37.96
C ILE A 112 -16.04 20.06 37.16
N PRO A 113 -14.87 20.45 36.58
CA PRO A 113 -14.73 21.66 35.78
C PRO A 113 -15.43 21.52 34.41
N ASN A 114 -15.72 22.66 33.77
CA ASN A 114 -16.01 22.63 32.33
C ASN A 114 -14.69 22.50 31.56
N ILE A 115 -14.61 21.62 30.56
CA ILE A 115 -13.54 21.58 29.58
C ILE A 115 -14.19 21.71 28.21
N ASP A 116 -13.96 22.84 27.54
CA ASP A 116 -14.61 23.20 26.27
C ASP A 116 -13.72 22.92 25.06
N TYR A 117 -12.42 22.93 25.29
CA TYR A 117 -11.40 22.70 24.27
C TYR A 117 -10.38 21.71 24.80
N VAL A 118 -10.01 20.76 23.96
CA VAL A 118 -8.94 19.80 24.23
C VAL A 118 -7.93 19.90 23.10
N ILE A 119 -6.74 20.40 23.43
CA ILE A 119 -5.62 20.56 22.49
C ILE A 119 -4.53 19.59 22.89
N VAL A 120 -4.40 18.51 22.14
CA VAL A 120 -3.50 17.38 22.48
C VAL A 120 -2.90 16.85 21.20
N ASP A 121 -1.59 16.72 21.15
CA ASP A 121 -0.92 15.90 20.15
C ASP A 121 -0.32 14.63 20.79
N LEU A 122 -0.08 13.63 19.98
CA LEU A 122 0.48 12.34 20.40
C LEU A 122 1.99 12.32 20.20
N TYR A 123 2.68 11.50 20.96
CA TYR A 123 4.07 11.16 20.65
C TYR A 123 4.18 10.60 19.23
N PRO A 124 5.20 10.99 18.44
CA PRO A 124 5.37 10.48 17.07
C PRO A 124 5.88 9.04 17.09
N PHE A 125 4.98 8.08 17.33
CA PHE A 125 5.32 6.67 17.51
C PHE A 125 6.05 6.08 16.31
N GLU A 126 5.64 6.43 15.09
CA GLU A 126 6.30 6.01 13.85
C GLU A 126 7.78 6.42 13.82
N ASN A 127 8.10 7.68 14.14
CA ASN A 127 9.47 8.16 14.22
C ASN A 127 10.25 7.46 15.35
N THR A 128 9.57 7.21 16.48
CA THR A 128 10.19 6.53 17.61
C THR A 128 10.64 5.12 17.28
N VAL A 129 9.84 4.34 16.54
CA VAL A 129 10.21 2.99 16.11
C VAL A 129 11.45 2.99 15.23
N ASN A 130 11.62 4.02 14.40
CA ASN A 130 12.80 4.15 13.53
C ASN A 130 14.07 4.56 14.29
N ASP A 131 13.94 5.36 15.36
CA ASP A 131 15.06 6.01 16.04
C ASP A 131 15.44 5.34 17.37
N ALA A 132 14.54 4.54 17.99
CA ALA A 132 14.75 3.89 19.28
C ALA A 132 15.79 2.78 19.20
N LYS A 133 16.55 2.64 20.31
CA LYS A 133 17.63 1.65 20.43
C LYS A 133 17.16 0.32 21.03
N SER A 134 15.99 0.32 21.70
CA SER A 134 15.44 -0.89 22.33
C SER A 134 13.92 -0.95 22.25
N HIS A 135 13.40 -2.17 22.43
CA HIS A 135 11.95 -2.41 22.50
C HIS A 135 11.30 -1.65 23.68
N GLU A 136 11.97 -1.60 24.82
CA GLU A 136 11.48 -0.92 26.01
C GLU A 136 11.32 0.58 25.76
N GLU A 137 12.25 1.23 25.04
CA GLU A 137 12.13 2.64 24.65
C GLU A 137 10.92 2.89 23.77
N ILE A 138 10.60 1.97 22.85
CA ILE A 138 9.44 2.08 21.97
C ILE A 138 8.14 1.94 22.77
N ILE A 139 8.06 0.94 23.65
CA ILE A 139 6.88 0.70 24.48
C ILE A 139 6.61 1.90 25.41
N GLU A 140 7.66 2.51 25.98
CA GLU A 140 7.52 3.68 26.86
C GLU A 140 6.93 4.90 26.14
N LYS A 141 7.01 4.96 24.80
CA LYS A 141 6.46 6.04 23.98
C LYS A 141 5.03 5.81 23.49
N ILE A 142 4.41 4.69 23.87
CA ILE A 142 2.98 4.50 23.61
C ILE A 142 2.19 5.46 24.49
N ASP A 143 1.49 6.40 23.87
CA ASP A 143 0.72 7.43 24.56
C ASP A 143 -0.64 6.86 25.02
N ILE A 144 -0.85 6.81 26.34
CA ILE A 144 -2.12 6.39 26.93
C ILE A 144 -2.99 7.60 27.27
N GLY A 145 -2.38 8.63 27.84
CA GLY A 145 -3.11 9.82 28.33
C GLY A 145 -3.65 10.68 27.19
N GLY A 146 -2.80 11.03 26.23
CA GLY A 146 -3.16 11.87 25.10
C GLY A 146 -4.22 11.24 24.20
N ILE A 147 -4.05 9.97 23.82
CA ILE A 147 -5.04 9.25 23.00
C ILE A 147 -6.40 9.17 23.70
N SER A 148 -6.42 8.94 25.02
CA SER A 148 -7.65 8.87 25.81
C SER A 148 -8.37 10.21 25.85
N LEU A 149 -7.66 11.34 26.00
CA LEU A 149 -8.22 12.68 25.97
C LEU A 149 -8.80 13.03 24.58
N ILE A 150 -8.08 12.70 23.52
CA ILE A 150 -8.54 12.89 22.13
C ILE A 150 -9.85 12.15 21.90
N ARG A 151 -9.93 10.86 22.28
CA ARG A 151 -11.13 10.03 22.09
C ARG A 151 -12.30 10.53 22.93
N ALA A 152 -12.07 10.95 24.17
CA ALA A 152 -13.11 11.48 25.04
C ALA A 152 -13.70 12.79 24.46
N ALA A 153 -12.85 13.73 24.06
CA ALA A 153 -13.26 14.99 23.46
C ALA A 153 -14.02 14.79 22.15
N ALA A 154 -13.49 13.95 21.27
CA ALA A 154 -14.13 13.61 19.99
C ALA A 154 -15.49 12.91 20.18
N LYS A 155 -15.65 12.04 21.18
CA LYS A 155 -16.94 11.43 21.53
C LYS A 155 -17.96 12.49 21.95
N ASN A 156 -17.56 13.49 22.74
CA ASN A 156 -18.46 14.55 23.21
C ASN A 156 -18.39 15.81 22.32
N PHE A 157 -18.22 15.66 21.02
CA PHE A 157 -18.05 16.78 20.06
C PHE A 157 -19.21 17.78 20.11
N ASN A 158 -20.40 17.40 20.53
CA ASN A 158 -21.51 18.35 20.71
C ASN A 158 -21.12 19.51 21.67
N ASN A 159 -20.29 19.23 22.64
CA ASN A 159 -19.93 20.13 23.71
C ASN A 159 -18.46 20.59 23.68
N VAL A 160 -17.55 19.78 23.12
CA VAL A 160 -16.09 19.97 23.19
C VAL A 160 -15.49 20.04 21.79
N VAL A 161 -14.54 20.98 21.61
CA VAL A 161 -13.72 21.06 20.40
C VAL A 161 -12.40 20.32 20.66
N CYS A 162 -12.04 19.37 19.78
CA CYS A 162 -10.83 18.56 19.90
C CYS A 162 -9.82 18.92 18.82
N ILE A 163 -8.67 19.47 19.20
CA ILE A 163 -7.52 19.73 18.32
C ILE A 163 -6.47 18.67 18.61
N SER A 164 -6.21 17.81 17.66
CA SER A 164 -5.41 16.58 17.85
C SER A 164 -4.11 16.54 17.05
N SER A 165 -3.78 17.66 16.38
CA SER A 165 -2.55 17.80 15.60
C SER A 165 -2.18 19.28 15.41
N ILE A 166 -0.87 19.56 15.36
CA ILE A 166 -0.32 20.86 15.02
C ILE A 166 -0.82 21.39 13.67
N ASN A 167 -1.08 20.53 12.70
CA ASN A 167 -1.60 20.90 11.38
C ASN A 167 -3.00 21.51 11.42
N GLN A 168 -3.68 21.49 12.57
CA GLN A 168 -5.01 22.08 12.76
C GLN A 168 -4.95 23.46 13.44
N TYR A 169 -3.77 23.94 13.85
CA TYR A 169 -3.64 25.16 14.66
C TYR A 169 -4.10 26.41 13.92
N ASP A 170 -3.68 26.58 12.67
CA ASP A 170 -4.06 27.77 11.89
C ASP A 170 -5.58 27.81 11.61
N GLU A 171 -6.18 26.66 11.28
CA GLU A 171 -7.65 26.53 11.10
C GLU A 171 -8.36 26.88 12.43
N PHE A 172 -7.90 26.31 13.53
CA PHE A 172 -8.51 26.54 14.84
C PHE A 172 -8.40 27.99 15.30
N ILE A 173 -7.26 28.66 15.09
CA ILE A 173 -7.06 30.08 15.41
C ILE A 173 -8.02 30.93 14.58
N ASN A 174 -8.15 30.68 13.28
CA ASN A 174 -9.07 31.36 12.40
C ASN A 174 -10.53 31.18 12.84
N ASP A 175 -10.90 29.96 13.23
CA ASP A 175 -12.24 29.64 13.75
C ASP A 175 -12.53 30.37 15.09
N LEU A 176 -11.53 30.43 16.00
CA LEU A 176 -11.65 31.18 17.23
C LEU A 176 -11.87 32.69 16.98
N ASP A 177 -11.17 33.25 16.00
CA ASP A 177 -11.29 34.67 15.64
C ASP A 177 -12.67 34.99 15.03
N ASN A 178 -13.06 34.22 14.02
CA ASN A 178 -14.28 34.47 13.28
C ASN A 178 -15.53 34.28 14.15
N ASN A 179 -15.48 33.33 15.08
CA ASN A 179 -16.63 32.90 15.86
C ASN A 179 -16.59 33.34 17.33
N LYS A 180 -15.59 34.11 17.75
CA LYS A 180 -15.39 34.56 19.14
C LYS A 180 -15.47 33.38 20.15
N GLY A 181 -14.87 32.26 19.79
CA GLY A 181 -14.88 31.05 20.60
C GLY A 181 -16.22 30.29 20.65
N VAL A 182 -17.11 30.47 19.67
CA VAL A 182 -18.37 29.71 19.54
C VAL A 182 -18.31 28.91 18.25
N PHE A 183 -18.35 27.59 18.35
CA PHE A 183 -18.26 26.68 17.20
C PHE A 183 -19.62 26.09 16.85
N SER A 184 -19.91 26.00 15.55
CA SER A 184 -21.09 25.28 15.05
C SER A 184 -20.92 23.76 15.30
N ILE A 185 -22.04 23.05 15.31
CA ILE A 185 -22.04 21.59 15.47
C ILE A 185 -21.27 20.91 14.33
N GLU A 186 -21.34 21.47 13.13
CA GLU A 186 -20.64 20.95 11.94
C GLU A 186 -19.12 21.11 12.07
N GLN A 187 -18.64 22.28 12.52
CA GLN A 187 -17.22 22.49 12.79
C GLN A 187 -16.71 21.51 13.86
N LYS A 188 -17.42 21.36 14.97
CA LYS A 188 -17.08 20.42 16.04
C LYS A 188 -17.04 18.98 15.53
N LYS A 189 -18.00 18.57 14.69
CA LYS A 189 -18.03 17.25 14.05
C LYS A 189 -16.84 17.04 13.12
N ASN A 190 -16.42 18.06 12.38
CA ASN A 190 -15.25 18.00 11.52
C ASN A 190 -13.96 17.77 12.35
N TYR A 191 -13.76 18.52 13.45
CA TYR A 191 -12.63 18.30 14.36
C TYR A 191 -12.67 16.90 14.99
N ALA A 192 -13.84 16.40 15.37
CA ALA A 192 -13.98 15.05 15.91
C ALA A 192 -13.62 13.96 14.88
N ALA A 193 -14.01 14.13 13.62
CA ALA A 193 -13.64 13.22 12.54
C ALA A 193 -12.11 13.18 12.33
N LYS A 194 -11.46 14.35 12.33
CA LYS A 194 -9.99 14.46 12.26
C LYS A 194 -9.33 13.77 13.46
N ALA A 195 -9.86 13.95 14.67
CA ALA A 195 -9.36 13.35 15.89
C ALA A 195 -9.44 11.81 15.87
N PHE A 196 -10.57 11.24 15.44
CA PHE A 196 -10.70 9.79 15.29
C PHE A 196 -9.80 9.22 14.20
N LYS A 197 -9.56 9.95 13.11
CA LYS A 197 -8.60 9.55 12.08
C LYS A 197 -7.18 9.44 12.64
N ILE A 198 -6.76 10.43 13.45
CA ILE A 198 -5.44 10.42 14.12
C ILE A 198 -5.34 9.24 15.09
N SER A 199 -6.37 9.04 15.93
CA SER A 199 -6.41 7.91 16.87
C SER A 199 -6.32 6.55 16.15
N SER A 200 -7.08 6.37 15.06
CA SER A 200 -7.07 5.13 14.27
C SER A 200 -5.70 4.86 13.64
N ASN A 201 -5.07 5.88 13.06
CA ASN A 201 -3.73 5.73 12.48
C ASN A 201 -2.68 5.40 13.55
N TYR A 202 -2.77 6.04 14.72
CA TYR A 202 -1.87 5.79 15.84
C TYR A 202 -1.95 4.34 16.33
N ASP A 203 -3.17 3.83 16.56
CA ASP A 203 -3.39 2.44 16.96
C ASP A 203 -2.92 1.46 15.88
N ASN A 204 -3.10 1.80 14.60
CA ASN A 204 -2.63 0.98 13.49
C ASN A 204 -1.09 0.88 13.44
N PHE A 205 -0.36 1.97 13.69
CA PHE A 205 1.11 1.93 13.77
C PHE A 205 1.60 1.06 14.95
N ILE A 206 0.93 1.15 16.10
CA ILE A 206 1.22 0.29 17.25
C ILE A 206 0.98 -1.18 16.91
N ASN A 207 -0.16 -1.49 16.27
CA ASN A 207 -0.50 -2.85 15.83
C ASN A 207 0.57 -3.41 14.87
N GLN A 208 0.96 -2.64 13.86
CA GLN A 208 2.01 -3.05 12.91
C GLN A 208 3.33 -3.36 13.63
N TYR A 209 3.70 -2.53 14.60
CA TYR A 209 4.91 -2.76 15.38
C TYR A 209 4.84 -4.08 16.17
N PHE A 210 3.72 -4.39 16.80
CA PHE A 210 3.54 -5.64 17.56
C PHE A 210 3.47 -6.88 16.65
N GLU A 211 2.88 -6.77 15.47
CA GLU A 211 2.79 -7.88 14.51
C GLU A 211 4.09 -8.16 13.77
N LYS A 212 4.79 -7.11 13.34
CA LYS A 212 5.92 -7.21 12.41
C LYS A 212 7.27 -6.80 13.01
N GLY A 213 7.29 -6.24 14.22
CA GLY A 213 8.50 -5.64 14.83
C GLY A 213 8.96 -4.34 14.15
N SER A 214 8.25 -3.88 13.12
CA SER A 214 8.56 -2.67 12.36
C SER A 214 7.28 -2.05 11.81
N ILE A 215 7.31 -0.76 11.50
CA ILE A 215 6.23 -0.06 10.81
C ILE A 215 6.53 -0.07 9.31
N GLU A 216 5.52 -0.38 8.48
CA GLU A 216 5.65 -0.28 7.02
C GLU A 216 6.00 1.15 6.62
N LYS A 217 7.20 1.31 6.06
CA LYS A 217 7.66 2.63 5.60
C LYS A 217 6.86 3.05 4.38
N SER A 218 6.30 4.24 4.43
CA SER A 218 5.83 4.93 3.24
C SER A 218 7.02 5.63 2.58
N ASN A 219 7.49 5.10 1.46
CA ASN A 219 8.55 5.72 0.68
C ASN A 219 7.91 6.63 -0.38
N GLU A 220 8.14 7.94 -0.27
CA GLU A 220 7.70 8.88 -1.28
C GLU A 220 8.52 8.66 -2.57
N LEU A 221 7.83 8.47 -3.69
CA LEU A 221 8.43 8.30 -5.00
C LEU A 221 8.53 9.65 -5.71
N ARG A 222 9.44 9.77 -6.65
CA ARG A 222 9.64 11.02 -7.39
C ARG A 222 8.34 11.55 -8.02
N TYR A 223 7.47 10.65 -8.50
CA TYR A 223 6.10 10.89 -9.00
C TYR A 223 5.39 9.55 -9.17
N GLY A 224 4.09 9.55 -9.48
CA GLY A 224 3.29 8.36 -9.79
C GLY A 224 3.59 7.82 -11.19
N GLU A 225 2.59 7.31 -11.92
CA GLU A 225 2.78 6.87 -13.32
C GLU A 225 3.23 8.02 -14.23
N ASN A 226 2.76 9.23 -13.95
CA ASN A 226 3.07 10.44 -14.72
C ASN A 226 3.65 11.54 -13.83
N PRO A 227 4.48 12.46 -14.38
CA PRO A 227 5.19 13.48 -13.62
C PRO A 227 4.32 14.44 -12.79
N HIS A 228 3.06 14.64 -13.16
CA HIS A 228 2.11 15.49 -12.44
C HIS A 228 1.40 14.77 -11.27
N GLN A 229 1.59 13.47 -11.13
CA GLN A 229 0.96 12.65 -10.10
C GLN A 229 1.94 12.42 -8.95
N LYS A 230 1.48 12.61 -7.70
CA LYS A 230 2.24 12.16 -6.52
C LYS A 230 2.11 10.65 -6.39
N GLY A 231 3.19 9.99 -6.01
CA GLY A 231 3.22 8.55 -5.77
C GLY A 231 4.01 8.21 -4.52
N SER A 232 3.63 7.12 -3.86
CA SER A 232 4.36 6.53 -2.75
C SER A 232 4.25 5.02 -2.80
N PHE A 233 5.23 4.34 -2.24
CA PHE A 233 5.22 2.90 -2.01
C PHE A 233 5.10 2.65 -0.51
N ILE A 234 4.10 1.89 -0.11
CA ILE A 234 3.89 1.46 1.28
C ILE A 234 4.19 -0.03 1.34
N GLY A 235 5.23 -0.41 2.05
CA GLY A 235 5.67 -1.79 2.17
C GLY A 235 7.18 -1.89 2.40
N ASP A 236 7.66 -3.12 2.63
CA ASP A 236 9.06 -3.45 2.84
C ASP A 236 9.67 -4.03 1.56
N PHE A 237 10.19 -3.16 0.69
CA PHE A 237 10.88 -3.57 -0.54
C PHE A 237 12.15 -4.38 -0.23
N ASP A 238 12.86 -4.02 0.83
CA ASP A 238 14.13 -4.65 1.20
C ASP A 238 13.95 -6.08 1.71
N SER A 239 12.75 -6.49 2.15
CA SER A 239 12.47 -7.90 2.47
C SER A 239 12.51 -8.81 1.24
N ILE A 240 12.17 -8.28 0.05
CA ILE A 240 12.05 -9.02 -1.21
C ILE A 240 13.32 -8.90 -2.04
N PHE A 241 13.94 -7.73 -2.08
CA PHE A 241 15.09 -7.42 -2.92
C PHE A 241 16.24 -6.78 -2.13
N GLU A 242 17.47 -7.02 -2.57
CA GLU A 242 18.66 -6.27 -2.19
C GLU A 242 19.09 -5.41 -3.38
N LYS A 243 19.06 -4.09 -3.23
CA LYS A 243 19.51 -3.15 -4.29
C LYS A 243 21.02 -3.06 -4.30
N LEU A 244 21.65 -3.55 -5.36
CA LEU A 244 23.11 -3.60 -5.50
C LEU A 244 23.68 -2.40 -6.25
N ASN A 245 22.87 -1.70 -7.07
CA ASN A 245 23.27 -0.52 -7.86
C ASN A 245 22.06 0.24 -8.39
N GLY A 246 22.31 1.47 -8.83
CA GLY A 246 21.41 2.24 -9.70
C GLY A 246 20.65 3.39 -9.03
N LYS A 247 19.89 4.12 -9.86
CA LYS A 247 19.02 5.22 -9.43
C LYS A 247 17.90 4.72 -8.51
N GLU A 248 17.20 5.65 -7.85
CA GLU A 248 16.00 5.32 -7.08
C GLU A 248 14.89 4.76 -7.98
N LEU A 249 14.10 3.83 -7.40
CA LEU A 249 12.98 3.21 -8.09
C LEU A 249 11.86 4.23 -8.35
N SER A 250 11.28 4.17 -9.53
CA SER A 250 10.09 4.93 -9.85
C SER A 250 8.83 4.07 -9.67
N TYR A 251 7.67 4.70 -9.63
CA TYR A 251 6.37 4.02 -9.61
C TYR A 251 6.27 2.97 -10.74
N ASN A 252 6.63 3.36 -11.97
CA ASN A 252 6.60 2.45 -13.12
C ASN A 252 7.61 1.30 -13.00
N ASN A 253 8.82 1.57 -12.44
CA ASN A 253 9.75 0.48 -12.18
C ASN A 253 9.18 -0.55 -11.20
N LEU A 254 8.49 -0.11 -10.14
CA LEU A 254 7.88 -1.02 -9.17
C LEU A 254 6.78 -1.89 -9.78
N LEU A 255 5.93 -1.33 -10.66
CA LEU A 255 4.91 -2.09 -11.38
C LEU A 255 5.53 -3.15 -12.32
N ASP A 256 6.58 -2.77 -13.07
CA ASP A 256 7.27 -3.70 -13.97
C ASP A 256 8.04 -4.79 -13.18
N ILE A 257 8.67 -4.43 -12.04
CA ILE A 257 9.34 -5.36 -11.12
C ILE A 257 8.34 -6.38 -10.55
N ASP A 258 7.17 -5.93 -10.06
CA ASP A 258 6.12 -6.81 -9.56
C ASP A 258 5.67 -7.81 -10.63
N SER A 259 5.42 -7.33 -11.84
CA SER A 259 5.00 -8.19 -12.96
C SER A 259 6.09 -9.20 -13.35
N ALA A 260 7.35 -8.78 -13.37
CA ALA A 260 8.47 -9.64 -13.69
C ALA A 260 8.72 -10.70 -12.60
N TYR A 261 8.65 -10.30 -11.33
CA TYR A 261 8.82 -11.21 -10.19
C TYR A 261 7.72 -12.28 -10.16
N ASN A 262 6.46 -11.90 -10.32
CA ASN A 262 5.35 -12.86 -10.37
C ASN A 262 5.48 -13.82 -11.55
N LEU A 263 5.90 -13.37 -12.72
CA LEU A 263 6.11 -14.24 -13.89
C LEU A 263 7.26 -15.22 -13.67
N ILE A 264 8.41 -14.77 -13.18
CA ILE A 264 9.58 -15.65 -13.03
C ILE A 264 9.39 -16.71 -11.94
N LYS A 265 8.53 -16.45 -10.94
CA LYS A 265 8.16 -17.41 -9.89
C LYS A 265 7.52 -18.68 -10.48
N GLU A 266 6.79 -18.60 -11.59
CA GLU A 266 6.24 -19.76 -12.30
C GLU A 266 7.33 -20.70 -12.85
N PHE A 267 8.53 -20.17 -13.04
CA PHE A 267 9.69 -20.87 -13.61
C PHE A 267 10.84 -21.05 -12.61
N TRP A 268 10.62 -20.76 -11.30
CA TRP A 268 11.70 -20.71 -10.31
C TRP A 268 12.48 -22.02 -10.21
N ASN A 269 11.79 -23.15 -10.26
CA ASN A 269 12.37 -24.49 -10.16
C ASN A 269 12.68 -25.13 -11.52
N ASN A 270 12.46 -24.42 -12.63
CA ASN A 270 12.79 -24.88 -13.98
C ASN A 270 14.29 -24.71 -14.27
N ASP A 271 14.73 -25.21 -15.43
CA ASP A 271 16.03 -24.89 -16.02
C ASP A 271 16.21 -23.37 -16.16
N SER A 272 17.36 -22.95 -16.68
CA SER A 272 17.66 -21.54 -16.81
C SER A 272 16.61 -20.80 -17.61
N THR A 273 15.85 -19.94 -16.93
CA THR A 273 14.77 -19.15 -17.54
C THR A 273 15.08 -17.68 -17.44
N PHE A 274 14.91 -16.98 -18.54
CA PHE A 274 15.12 -15.55 -18.65
C PHE A 274 13.90 -14.87 -19.25
N ALA A 275 13.44 -13.78 -18.63
CA ALA A 275 12.33 -12.97 -19.12
C ALA A 275 12.73 -11.51 -19.32
N ILE A 276 12.15 -10.88 -20.32
CA ILE A 276 12.25 -9.45 -20.62
C ILE A 276 10.83 -8.90 -20.65
N LEU A 277 10.58 -7.91 -19.80
CA LEU A 277 9.27 -7.28 -19.68
C LEU A 277 9.32 -5.79 -20.06
N LYS A 278 8.22 -5.33 -20.58
CA LYS A 278 7.98 -3.90 -20.86
C LYS A 278 6.51 -3.59 -20.57
N HIS A 279 6.26 -2.55 -19.77
CA HIS A 279 4.90 -2.13 -19.40
C HIS A 279 4.05 -3.30 -18.87
N ASN A 280 4.58 -4.01 -17.88
CA ASN A 280 3.96 -5.14 -17.18
C ASN A 280 3.69 -6.40 -18.03
N ASN A 281 4.19 -6.48 -19.26
CA ASN A 281 4.00 -7.64 -20.13
C ASN A 281 5.32 -8.18 -20.64
N ALA A 282 5.42 -9.51 -20.79
CA ALA A 282 6.59 -10.14 -21.36
C ALA A 282 6.67 -9.83 -22.86
N CYS A 283 7.77 -9.23 -23.28
CA CYS A 283 8.13 -9.11 -24.70
C CYS A 283 9.09 -10.22 -25.12
N GLY A 284 9.72 -10.92 -24.18
CA GLY A 284 10.54 -12.10 -24.43
C GLY A 284 10.60 -12.98 -23.18
N LEU A 285 10.61 -14.29 -23.40
CA LEU A 285 10.82 -15.30 -22.34
C LEU A 285 11.30 -16.61 -22.98
N ALA A 286 12.32 -17.21 -22.41
CA ALA A 286 12.78 -18.52 -22.84
C ALA A 286 13.40 -19.32 -21.68
N THR A 287 13.26 -20.65 -21.76
CA THR A 287 13.94 -21.61 -20.86
C THR A 287 14.94 -22.42 -21.68
N ARG A 288 16.21 -22.49 -21.21
CA ARG A 288 17.32 -23.16 -21.90
C ARG A 288 18.25 -23.81 -20.85
N ASN A 289 19.30 -24.47 -21.32
CA ASN A 289 20.30 -25.10 -20.47
C ASN A 289 21.22 -24.08 -19.76
N SER A 290 21.37 -22.87 -20.29
CA SER A 290 22.15 -21.80 -19.69
C SER A 290 21.39 -20.47 -19.73
N ILE A 291 21.78 -19.53 -18.84
CA ILE A 291 21.19 -18.19 -18.78
C ILE A 291 21.54 -17.38 -20.05
N LEU A 292 22.73 -17.54 -20.57
CA LEU A 292 23.13 -16.88 -21.82
C LEU A 292 22.19 -17.27 -22.99
N GLU A 293 21.95 -18.57 -23.16
CA GLU A 293 21.05 -19.07 -24.21
C GLU A 293 19.59 -18.65 -23.94
N ALA A 294 19.14 -18.70 -22.68
CA ALA A 294 17.81 -18.23 -22.31
C ALA A 294 17.62 -16.75 -22.62
N TYR A 295 18.61 -15.91 -22.30
CA TYR A 295 18.59 -14.47 -22.61
C TYR A 295 18.52 -14.21 -24.13
N LYS A 296 19.39 -14.86 -24.92
CA LYS A 296 19.41 -14.69 -26.38
C LYS A 296 18.06 -15.02 -27.01
N HIS A 297 17.49 -16.18 -26.66
CA HIS A 297 16.20 -16.59 -27.19
C HIS A 297 15.03 -15.73 -26.64
N ALA A 298 15.11 -15.24 -25.40
CA ALA A 298 14.14 -14.28 -24.90
C ALA A 298 14.17 -12.96 -25.68
N LEU A 299 15.37 -12.45 -26.00
CA LEU A 299 15.55 -11.23 -26.77
C LEU A 299 15.00 -11.34 -28.18
N GLU A 300 15.11 -12.52 -28.83
CA GLU A 300 14.56 -12.77 -30.17
C GLU A 300 13.05 -12.53 -30.24
N GLY A 301 12.30 -12.72 -29.15
CA GLY A 301 10.85 -12.56 -29.13
C GLY A 301 10.37 -11.18 -29.55
N ASP A 302 11.04 -10.13 -29.03
CA ASP A 302 10.80 -8.73 -29.44
C ASP A 302 12.00 -7.85 -29.06
N PRO A 303 13.05 -7.84 -29.85
CA PRO A 303 14.26 -7.05 -29.55
C PRO A 303 14.02 -5.54 -29.56
N VAL A 304 12.96 -5.08 -30.22
CA VAL A 304 12.60 -3.65 -30.26
C VAL A 304 12.00 -3.20 -28.93
N SER A 305 11.03 -3.95 -28.41
CA SER A 305 10.39 -3.63 -27.13
C SER A 305 11.29 -3.89 -25.93
N ALA A 306 12.30 -4.76 -26.06
CA ALA A 306 13.29 -5.03 -25.01
C ALA A 306 14.09 -3.80 -24.58
N PHE A 307 14.24 -2.82 -25.48
CA PHE A 307 14.94 -1.56 -25.19
C PHE A 307 14.27 -0.78 -24.05
N GLY A 308 15.03 -0.48 -22.99
CA GLY A 308 14.52 0.18 -21.78
C GLY A 308 13.58 -0.69 -20.93
N GLY A 309 13.61 -1.99 -21.11
CA GLY A 309 12.80 -2.95 -20.36
C GLY A 309 13.39 -3.35 -19.01
N VAL A 310 12.69 -4.28 -18.37
CA VAL A 310 13.06 -4.95 -17.12
C VAL A 310 13.44 -6.39 -17.44
N LEU A 311 14.62 -6.81 -16.99
CA LEU A 311 15.21 -8.12 -17.22
C LEU A 311 15.16 -8.93 -15.93
N ILE A 312 14.81 -10.22 -16.02
CA ILE A 312 14.78 -11.10 -14.85
C ILE A 312 15.18 -12.53 -15.20
N SER A 313 15.93 -13.16 -14.28
CA SER A 313 16.40 -14.53 -14.38
C SER A 313 16.02 -15.33 -13.13
N ASN A 314 15.75 -16.63 -13.30
CA ASN A 314 15.56 -17.57 -12.18
C ASN A 314 16.87 -18.17 -11.64
N LYS A 315 18.01 -17.95 -12.29
CA LYS A 315 19.34 -18.45 -11.90
C LYS A 315 20.35 -17.30 -11.88
N GLU A 316 21.55 -17.61 -11.41
CA GLU A 316 22.67 -16.68 -11.38
C GLU A 316 22.99 -16.12 -12.78
N ILE A 317 23.26 -14.82 -12.84
CA ILE A 317 23.79 -14.16 -14.05
C ILE A 317 25.31 -14.23 -13.98
N ASP A 318 25.91 -14.92 -14.94
CA ASP A 318 27.36 -15.06 -15.10
C ASP A 318 27.97 -13.95 -15.96
N GLU A 319 29.31 -13.92 -16.04
CA GLU A 319 30.07 -12.95 -16.81
C GLU A 319 29.67 -12.92 -18.30
N GLN A 320 29.50 -14.11 -18.92
CA GLN A 320 29.19 -14.20 -20.34
C GLN A 320 27.80 -13.62 -20.63
N SER A 321 26.82 -13.95 -19.80
CA SER A 321 25.48 -13.38 -19.88
C SER A 321 25.47 -11.87 -19.68
N ALA A 322 26.24 -11.36 -18.70
CA ALA A 322 26.33 -9.93 -18.42
C ALA A 322 26.96 -9.15 -19.59
N ASN A 323 27.99 -9.71 -20.23
CA ASN A 323 28.62 -9.12 -21.40
C ASN A 323 27.65 -9.01 -22.58
N GLU A 324 26.88 -10.06 -22.86
CA GLU A 324 25.87 -10.06 -23.93
C GLU A 324 24.76 -9.05 -23.62
N MET A 325 24.23 -9.05 -22.39
CA MET A 325 23.20 -8.13 -21.94
C MET A 325 23.63 -6.67 -21.97
N ASN A 326 24.92 -6.38 -21.81
CA ASN A 326 25.44 -5.01 -21.73
C ASN A 326 25.30 -4.23 -23.06
N SER A 327 25.10 -4.93 -24.17
CA SER A 327 24.81 -4.35 -25.49
C SER A 327 23.41 -3.73 -25.56
N LEU A 328 22.46 -4.21 -24.76
CA LEU A 328 21.09 -3.69 -24.67
C LEU A 328 20.99 -2.60 -23.60
N PHE A 329 20.28 -1.53 -23.92
CA PHE A 329 19.85 -0.60 -22.88
C PHE A 329 18.63 -1.16 -22.14
N PHE A 330 18.74 -1.35 -20.82
CA PHE A 330 17.64 -1.73 -19.93
C PHE A 330 17.73 -0.96 -18.62
N GLU A 331 16.58 -0.79 -17.95
CA GLU A 331 16.49 -0.01 -16.71
C GLU A 331 16.78 -0.84 -15.49
N VAL A 332 16.26 -2.07 -15.41
CA VAL A 332 16.31 -2.95 -14.24
C VAL A 332 16.77 -4.33 -14.66
N VAL A 333 17.60 -4.96 -13.84
CA VAL A 333 17.90 -6.39 -13.93
C VAL A 333 17.76 -7.04 -12.56
N MET A 334 17.15 -8.23 -12.53
CA MET A 334 16.87 -9.00 -11.33
C MET A 334 17.34 -10.44 -11.48
N ALA A 335 18.03 -10.96 -10.47
CA ALA A 335 18.44 -12.36 -10.41
C ALA A 335 18.62 -12.80 -8.95
N PRO A 336 18.60 -14.12 -8.64
CA PRO A 336 18.91 -14.62 -7.30
C PRO A 336 20.36 -14.37 -6.88
N SER A 337 21.29 -14.32 -7.85
CA SER A 337 22.70 -13.97 -7.62
C SER A 337 23.37 -13.50 -8.91
N TYR A 338 24.56 -12.95 -8.77
CA TYR A 338 25.44 -12.48 -9.84
C TYR A 338 26.85 -12.95 -9.55
N SER A 339 27.60 -13.41 -10.55
CA SER A 339 29.05 -13.59 -10.37
C SER A 339 29.72 -12.22 -10.13
N ALA A 340 30.90 -12.23 -9.52
CA ALA A 340 31.65 -10.99 -9.24
C ALA A 340 31.89 -10.17 -10.52
N ASP A 341 32.35 -10.85 -11.59
CA ASP A 341 32.64 -10.21 -12.87
C ASP A 341 31.36 -9.71 -13.57
N ALA A 342 30.27 -10.46 -13.50
CA ALA A 342 28.96 -10.02 -14.01
C ALA A 342 28.50 -8.74 -13.31
N LEU A 343 28.64 -8.69 -11.99
CA LEU A 343 28.23 -7.51 -11.22
C LEU A 343 29.06 -6.28 -11.57
N GLU A 344 30.36 -6.43 -11.79
CA GLU A 344 31.24 -5.35 -12.21
C GLU A 344 30.83 -4.80 -13.58
N ILE A 345 30.61 -5.68 -14.56
CA ILE A 345 30.16 -5.33 -15.91
C ILE A 345 28.84 -4.55 -15.85
N LEU A 346 27.87 -5.07 -15.10
CA LEU A 346 26.54 -4.46 -15.01
C LEU A 346 26.55 -3.12 -14.28
N LYS A 347 27.39 -2.94 -13.26
CA LYS A 347 27.62 -1.68 -12.53
C LYS A 347 28.28 -0.60 -13.38
N GLY A 348 28.90 -0.95 -14.50
CA GLY A 348 29.48 0.01 -15.44
C GLY A 348 28.48 1.06 -15.95
N LYS A 349 27.17 0.85 -15.81
CA LYS A 349 26.12 1.85 -16.06
C LYS A 349 25.55 2.36 -14.74
N LYS A 350 26.00 3.54 -14.28
CA LYS A 350 25.66 4.15 -12.98
C LYS A 350 24.18 4.13 -12.63
N ASN A 351 23.30 4.38 -13.58
CA ASN A 351 21.86 4.51 -13.36
C ASN A 351 21.09 3.18 -13.51
N ARG A 352 21.76 2.10 -13.93
CA ARG A 352 21.15 0.78 -14.09
C ARG A 352 20.80 0.21 -12.73
N ILE A 353 19.55 -0.15 -12.54
CA ILE A 353 19.07 -0.74 -11.29
C ILE A 353 19.38 -2.24 -11.31
N ILE A 354 20.14 -2.70 -10.32
CA ILE A 354 20.52 -4.11 -10.16
C ILE A 354 19.93 -4.58 -8.84
N LEU A 355 19.06 -5.59 -8.90
CA LEU A 355 18.37 -6.15 -7.74
C LEU A 355 18.72 -7.63 -7.57
N LYS A 356 19.09 -8.02 -6.36
CA LYS A 356 19.22 -9.42 -5.97
C LYS A 356 17.91 -9.88 -5.33
N ILE A 357 17.37 -10.98 -5.83
CA ILE A 357 16.09 -11.56 -5.38
C ILE A 357 16.35 -12.39 -4.11
N LYS A 358 15.54 -12.17 -3.07
CA LYS A 358 15.59 -12.93 -1.81
C LYS A 358 14.63 -14.14 -1.78
N ASN A 359 13.88 -14.38 -2.86
CA ASN A 359 12.95 -15.50 -3.03
C ASN A 359 11.98 -15.70 -1.85
N VAL A 360 11.24 -14.66 -1.52
CA VAL A 360 10.18 -14.72 -0.51
C VAL A 360 8.81 -14.97 -1.15
N GLU A 361 7.89 -15.51 -0.38
CA GLU A 361 6.49 -15.57 -0.79
C GLU A 361 5.83 -14.21 -0.55
N LEU A 362 5.05 -13.76 -1.53
CA LEU A 362 4.24 -12.54 -1.42
C LEU A 362 2.93 -12.86 -0.71
N ASP A 363 2.31 -11.83 -0.13
CA ASP A 363 0.98 -11.94 0.48
C ASP A 363 -0.03 -12.57 -0.49
N ASN A 364 -0.89 -13.45 0.03
CA ASN A 364 -1.91 -14.14 -0.77
C ASN A 364 -3.04 -13.21 -1.24
N LYS A 365 -3.10 -11.96 -0.77
CA LYS A 365 -4.12 -11.00 -1.18
C LYS A 365 -3.57 -9.98 -2.17
N THR A 366 -4.41 -9.61 -3.13
CA THR A 366 -4.16 -8.46 -4.02
C THR A 366 -5.21 -7.40 -3.77
N LEU A 367 -4.78 -6.14 -3.77
CA LEU A 367 -5.60 -4.97 -3.52
C LEU A 367 -5.62 -4.10 -4.78
N ARG A 368 -6.80 -3.60 -5.15
CA ARG A 368 -6.96 -2.68 -6.25
C ARG A 368 -7.96 -1.59 -5.89
N THR A 369 -7.62 -0.33 -6.06
CA THR A 369 -8.58 0.76 -5.94
C THR A 369 -9.60 0.69 -7.06
N CYS A 370 -10.88 0.85 -6.71
CA CYS A 370 -11.98 0.83 -7.66
C CYS A 370 -13.07 1.80 -7.19
N LEU A 371 -13.43 2.77 -8.03
CA LEU A 371 -14.36 3.85 -7.67
C LEU A 371 -13.88 4.55 -6.38
N ASN A 372 -14.72 4.60 -5.34
CA ASN A 372 -14.41 5.13 -4.02
C ASN A 372 -14.07 4.04 -2.98
N GLY A 373 -13.74 2.82 -3.43
CA GLY A 373 -13.46 1.66 -2.58
C GLY A 373 -12.22 0.88 -3.02
N ILE A 374 -12.06 -0.31 -2.43
CA ILE A 374 -10.96 -1.23 -2.71
C ILE A 374 -11.54 -2.61 -3.02
N LEU A 375 -11.12 -3.20 -4.14
CA LEU A 375 -11.34 -4.61 -4.44
C LEU A 375 -10.23 -5.43 -3.81
N ILE A 376 -10.60 -6.48 -3.11
CA ILE A 376 -9.68 -7.44 -2.46
C ILE A 376 -9.98 -8.82 -3.01
N GLN A 377 -8.96 -9.53 -3.46
CA GLN A 377 -9.08 -10.91 -3.91
C GLN A 377 -7.84 -11.72 -3.52
N ASP A 378 -7.97 -13.05 -3.57
CA ASP A 378 -6.81 -13.91 -3.48
C ASP A 378 -5.95 -13.78 -4.74
N ARG A 379 -4.64 -13.92 -4.56
CA ARG A 379 -3.68 -14.00 -5.67
C ARG A 379 -3.96 -15.28 -6.48
N ASP A 380 -3.87 -15.21 -7.80
CA ASP A 380 -3.95 -16.39 -8.65
C ASP A 380 -2.67 -17.22 -8.53
N ASN A 381 -2.69 -18.17 -7.61
CA ASN A 381 -1.57 -19.08 -7.32
C ASN A 381 -1.72 -20.45 -8.02
N ILE A 382 -2.75 -20.62 -8.85
CA ILE A 382 -2.96 -21.89 -9.58
C ILE A 382 -2.03 -21.90 -10.79
N THR A 383 -1.23 -22.95 -10.92
CA THR A 383 -0.39 -23.22 -12.09
C THR A 383 -0.85 -24.50 -12.73
N ASP A 384 -1.18 -24.48 -14.03
CA ASP A 384 -1.59 -25.64 -14.79
C ASP A 384 -0.49 -26.70 -14.84
N ARG A 385 -0.86 -27.97 -14.65
CA ARG A 385 0.05 -29.12 -14.61
C ARG A 385 -0.36 -30.17 -15.65
N LYS A 386 0.60 -30.96 -16.09
CA LYS A 386 0.37 -32.06 -17.08
C LYS A 386 -0.73 -33.03 -16.64
N ASP A 387 -0.76 -33.34 -15.33
CA ASP A 387 -1.69 -34.33 -14.76
C ASP A 387 -3.14 -33.81 -14.66
N ASP A 388 -3.32 -32.50 -14.71
CA ASP A 388 -4.61 -31.81 -14.61
C ASP A 388 -5.23 -31.54 -15.99
N LEU A 389 -4.52 -31.86 -17.10
CA LEU A 389 -4.98 -31.57 -18.45
C LEU A 389 -6.06 -32.57 -18.92
N GLU A 390 -7.18 -32.06 -19.40
CA GLU A 390 -8.19 -32.82 -20.10
C GLU A 390 -7.91 -32.83 -21.61
N TYR A 391 -7.71 -34.02 -22.17
CA TYR A 391 -7.44 -34.23 -23.61
C TYR A 391 -8.74 -34.36 -24.37
N VAL A 392 -9.20 -33.30 -25.03
CA VAL A 392 -10.55 -33.20 -25.61
C VAL A 392 -10.61 -33.50 -27.11
N THR A 393 -9.46 -33.73 -27.78
CA THR A 393 -9.38 -34.04 -29.22
C THR A 393 -8.85 -35.44 -29.48
N ASN A 394 -9.15 -35.98 -30.69
CA ASN A 394 -8.68 -37.28 -31.13
C ASN A 394 -7.14 -37.35 -31.21
N LYS A 395 -6.52 -36.28 -31.76
CA LYS A 395 -5.07 -36.14 -31.73
C LYS A 395 -4.67 -35.66 -30.35
N ARG A 396 -3.73 -36.34 -29.71
CA ARG A 396 -3.11 -35.91 -28.46
C ARG A 396 -1.82 -35.17 -28.74
N PRO A 397 -1.50 -34.10 -27.98
CA PRO A 397 -0.20 -33.46 -28.06
C PRO A 397 0.87 -34.45 -27.60
N ASN A 398 2.05 -34.41 -28.22
CA ASN A 398 3.23 -35.13 -27.73
C ASN A 398 3.86 -34.42 -26.52
N ASP A 399 4.83 -35.09 -25.85
CA ASP A 399 5.45 -34.54 -24.61
C ASP A 399 6.04 -33.15 -24.82
N LYS A 400 6.68 -32.89 -25.97
CA LYS A 400 7.25 -31.58 -26.29
C LYS A 400 6.17 -30.52 -26.51
N GLU A 401 5.08 -30.87 -27.18
CA GLU A 401 3.93 -29.97 -27.32
C GLU A 401 3.28 -29.67 -25.96
N ILE A 402 3.22 -30.65 -25.03
CA ILE A 402 2.71 -30.45 -23.67
C ILE A 402 3.59 -29.47 -22.89
N GLU A 403 4.92 -29.61 -22.95
CA GLU A 403 5.86 -28.70 -22.33
C GLU A 403 5.66 -27.27 -22.86
N ASP A 404 5.56 -27.10 -24.18
CA ASP A 404 5.33 -25.81 -24.82
C ASP A 404 3.95 -25.20 -24.46
N LEU A 405 2.90 -26.04 -24.36
CA LEU A 405 1.56 -25.64 -23.95
C LEU A 405 1.54 -25.12 -22.51
N LEU A 406 2.16 -25.86 -21.59
CA LEU A 406 2.27 -25.43 -20.16
C LEU A 406 3.14 -24.19 -20.00
N PHE A 407 4.22 -24.07 -20.77
CA PHE A 407 5.01 -22.85 -20.84
C PHE A 407 4.16 -21.67 -21.31
N ALA A 408 3.42 -21.82 -22.41
CA ALA A 408 2.56 -20.77 -22.94
C ALA A 408 1.41 -20.40 -21.98
N SER A 409 0.83 -21.38 -21.26
CA SER A 409 -0.20 -21.14 -20.24
C SER A 409 0.33 -20.27 -19.10
N LYS A 410 1.51 -20.57 -18.56
CA LYS A 410 2.17 -19.74 -17.54
C LYS A 410 2.36 -18.30 -18.01
N VAL A 411 2.77 -18.09 -19.25
CA VAL A 411 2.94 -16.74 -19.83
C VAL A 411 1.59 -16.05 -19.98
N SER A 412 0.55 -16.78 -20.44
CA SER A 412 -0.79 -16.18 -20.63
C SER A 412 -1.41 -15.71 -19.31
N LYS A 413 -1.22 -16.45 -18.22
CA LYS A 413 -1.62 -16.07 -16.85
C LYS A 413 -1.07 -14.71 -16.41
N HIS A 414 0.15 -14.37 -16.82
CA HIS A 414 0.81 -13.12 -16.46
C HIS A 414 0.69 -12.00 -17.50
N THR A 415 -0.06 -12.24 -18.58
CA THR A 415 -0.29 -11.27 -19.66
C THR A 415 -1.68 -10.65 -19.55
N LYS A 416 -1.80 -9.35 -19.85
CA LYS A 416 -3.09 -8.63 -19.75
C LYS A 416 -4.14 -9.19 -20.71
N SER A 417 -5.34 -9.47 -20.18
CA SER A 417 -6.49 -10.01 -20.90
C SER A 417 -7.11 -9.01 -21.91
N ASN A 418 -7.77 -9.46 -23.01
CA ASN A 418 -7.68 -10.81 -23.53
C ASN A 418 -6.30 -11.06 -24.11
N THR A 419 -5.75 -12.23 -23.88
CA THR A 419 -4.44 -12.58 -24.42
C THR A 419 -4.43 -13.92 -25.14
N ILE A 420 -3.59 -13.99 -26.17
CA ILE A 420 -3.16 -15.21 -26.84
C ILE A 420 -1.64 -15.24 -26.82
N VAL A 421 -1.06 -16.35 -26.41
CA VAL A 421 0.38 -16.58 -26.37
C VAL A 421 0.75 -17.67 -27.37
N LEU A 422 1.73 -17.39 -28.22
CA LEU A 422 2.33 -18.35 -29.14
C LEU A 422 3.72 -18.75 -28.64
N ALA A 423 3.96 -20.06 -28.52
CA ALA A 423 5.23 -20.56 -28.01
C ALA A 423 5.72 -21.79 -28.82
N LYS A 424 7.04 -22.01 -28.73
CA LYS A 424 7.68 -23.20 -29.31
C LYS A 424 9.04 -23.40 -28.64
N ASN A 425 9.37 -24.65 -28.34
CA ASN A 425 10.64 -25.01 -27.69
C ASN A 425 10.91 -24.24 -26.41
N ASN A 426 9.90 -24.10 -25.54
CA ASN A 426 9.98 -23.30 -24.30
C ASN A 426 10.47 -21.87 -24.54
N GLN A 427 10.02 -21.24 -25.63
CA GLN A 427 10.30 -19.85 -25.99
C GLN A 427 9.00 -19.14 -26.36
N LEU A 428 8.79 -17.96 -25.80
CA LEU A 428 7.74 -17.04 -26.22
C LEU A 428 8.07 -16.53 -27.62
N ILE A 429 7.28 -16.93 -28.60
CA ILE A 429 7.36 -16.42 -29.98
C ILE A 429 6.76 -15.02 -30.03
N SER A 430 5.54 -14.90 -29.53
CA SER A 430 4.81 -13.62 -29.47
C SER A 430 3.57 -13.74 -28.59
N SER A 431 3.01 -12.61 -28.22
CA SER A 431 1.71 -12.50 -27.56
C SER A 431 0.87 -11.39 -28.16
N GLY A 432 -0.43 -11.62 -28.23
CA GLY A 432 -1.43 -10.56 -28.35
C GLY A 432 -1.92 -10.21 -26.95
N THR A 433 -1.91 -8.93 -26.61
CA THR A 433 -2.04 -8.46 -25.23
C THR A 433 -3.11 -7.40 -25.10
N GLY A 434 -4.02 -7.56 -24.13
CA GLY A 434 -4.99 -6.51 -23.76
C GLY A 434 -6.02 -6.18 -24.84
N GLN A 435 -6.39 -7.16 -25.66
CA GLN A 435 -7.32 -6.94 -26.76
C GLN A 435 -8.78 -7.12 -26.33
N THR A 436 -9.68 -6.42 -27.01
CA THR A 436 -11.13 -6.52 -26.74
C THR A 436 -11.73 -7.85 -27.23
N SER A 437 -11.10 -8.50 -28.21
CA SER A 437 -11.48 -9.83 -28.65
C SER A 437 -10.28 -10.79 -28.71
N ARG A 438 -10.53 -12.10 -28.60
CA ARG A 438 -9.48 -13.12 -28.73
C ARG A 438 -8.95 -13.26 -30.15
N VAL A 439 -9.81 -13.02 -31.14
CA VAL A 439 -9.41 -13.02 -32.55
C VAL A 439 -8.39 -11.89 -32.81
N ASP A 440 -8.64 -10.71 -32.25
CA ASP A 440 -7.68 -9.59 -32.38
C ASP A 440 -6.37 -9.90 -31.65
N ALA A 441 -6.44 -10.51 -30.47
CA ALA A 441 -5.25 -10.96 -29.75
C ALA A 441 -4.45 -11.99 -30.53
N LEU A 442 -5.11 -12.96 -31.17
CA LEU A 442 -4.45 -13.95 -32.02
C LEU A 442 -3.82 -13.32 -33.26
N ASN A 443 -4.54 -12.48 -33.96
CA ASN A 443 -4.02 -11.76 -35.14
C ASN A 443 -2.80 -10.91 -34.77
N GLN A 444 -2.86 -10.16 -33.66
CA GLN A 444 -1.74 -9.37 -33.15
C GLN A 444 -0.51 -10.27 -32.87
N ALA A 445 -0.71 -11.43 -32.23
CA ALA A 445 0.37 -12.39 -31.96
C ALA A 445 0.98 -12.92 -33.27
N ILE A 446 0.16 -13.32 -34.24
CA ILE A 446 0.62 -13.84 -35.54
C ILE A 446 1.40 -12.78 -36.31
N ASP A 447 0.88 -11.55 -36.38
CA ASP A 447 1.54 -10.45 -37.11
C ASP A 447 2.88 -10.10 -36.46
N LYS A 448 2.95 -10.08 -35.13
CA LYS A 448 4.18 -9.86 -34.38
C LYS A 448 5.20 -10.99 -34.63
N ALA A 449 4.79 -12.25 -34.62
CA ALA A 449 5.64 -13.38 -34.94
C ALA A 449 6.23 -13.27 -36.36
N LYS A 450 5.40 -12.93 -37.34
CA LYS A 450 5.83 -12.70 -38.72
C LYS A 450 6.81 -11.54 -38.84
N LYS A 451 6.57 -10.44 -38.14
CA LYS A 451 7.45 -9.26 -38.12
C LYS A 451 8.86 -9.60 -37.66
N PHE A 452 9.01 -10.51 -36.71
CA PHE A 452 10.30 -10.97 -36.20
C PHE A 452 10.78 -12.27 -36.85
N ASN A 453 10.21 -12.65 -38.02
CA ASN A 453 10.60 -13.80 -38.84
C ASN A 453 10.46 -15.17 -38.15
N PHE A 454 9.57 -15.31 -37.17
CA PHE A 454 9.29 -16.60 -36.57
C PHE A 454 8.47 -17.49 -37.50
N ASN A 455 8.86 -18.78 -37.59
CA ASN A 455 8.10 -19.77 -38.26
C ASN A 455 7.09 -20.43 -37.28
N LEU A 456 5.82 -20.17 -37.49
CA LEU A 456 4.73 -20.69 -36.65
C LEU A 456 4.42 -22.17 -36.87
N LYS A 457 5.00 -22.82 -37.89
CA LYS A 457 4.78 -24.25 -38.12
C LYS A 457 5.22 -25.06 -36.90
N ASN A 458 4.30 -25.90 -36.39
CA ASN A 458 4.48 -26.70 -35.19
C ASN A 458 4.72 -25.88 -33.91
N SER A 459 4.19 -24.67 -33.83
CA SER A 459 4.08 -23.92 -32.58
C SER A 459 2.79 -24.26 -31.87
N VAL A 460 2.69 -23.83 -30.60
CA VAL A 460 1.50 -24.00 -29.78
C VAL A 460 0.85 -22.67 -29.46
N MET A 461 -0.43 -22.72 -29.09
CA MET A 461 -1.21 -21.54 -28.68
C MET A 461 -1.82 -21.73 -27.30
N ALA A 462 -1.68 -20.74 -26.42
CA ALA A 462 -2.41 -20.67 -25.16
C ALA A 462 -3.34 -19.46 -25.13
N SER A 463 -4.50 -19.65 -24.49
CA SER A 463 -5.49 -18.60 -24.25
C SER A 463 -5.80 -18.48 -22.74
N ASP A 464 -5.94 -17.27 -22.24
CA ASP A 464 -6.29 -16.96 -20.84
C ASP A 464 -7.73 -17.35 -20.46
N ALA A 465 -8.61 -17.61 -21.47
CA ALA A 465 -9.98 -18.07 -21.30
C ALA A 465 -10.48 -18.86 -22.51
N PHE A 466 -11.70 -19.41 -22.43
CA PHE A 466 -12.29 -20.23 -23.47
C PHE A 466 -12.56 -19.48 -24.77
N PHE A 467 -12.68 -20.26 -25.88
CA PHE A 467 -13.09 -19.72 -27.17
C PHE A 467 -14.61 -19.75 -27.30
N PRO A 468 -15.26 -18.60 -27.55
CA PRO A 468 -16.72 -18.58 -27.76
C PRO A 468 -17.13 -19.15 -29.12
N PHE A 469 -16.20 -19.20 -30.10
CA PHE A 469 -16.39 -19.66 -31.47
C PHE A 469 -15.11 -20.35 -31.98
N PRO A 470 -15.17 -21.15 -33.07
CA PRO A 470 -14.01 -21.86 -33.59
C PRO A 470 -13.04 -20.99 -34.40
N ASP A 471 -13.34 -19.73 -34.63
CA ASP A 471 -12.55 -18.77 -35.42
C ASP A 471 -11.06 -18.71 -35.00
N CYS A 472 -10.79 -18.69 -33.67
CA CYS A 472 -9.41 -18.71 -33.19
C CYS A 472 -8.66 -19.97 -33.57
N VAL A 473 -9.26 -21.16 -33.48
CA VAL A 473 -8.59 -22.40 -33.86
C VAL A 473 -8.48 -22.55 -35.39
N GLU A 474 -9.40 -21.98 -36.16
CA GLU A 474 -9.34 -21.88 -37.63
C GLU A 474 -8.15 -21.03 -38.09
N ILE A 475 -7.99 -19.83 -37.52
CA ILE A 475 -6.88 -18.93 -37.80
C ILE A 475 -5.55 -19.56 -37.35
N ALA A 476 -5.51 -20.18 -36.17
CA ALA A 476 -4.32 -20.86 -35.64
C ALA A 476 -3.86 -21.99 -36.59
N SER A 477 -4.77 -22.84 -37.00
CA SER A 477 -4.51 -23.95 -37.93
C SER A 477 -3.95 -23.47 -39.27
N SER A 478 -4.56 -22.44 -39.88
CA SER A 478 -4.13 -21.87 -41.16
C SER A 478 -2.73 -21.23 -41.11
N ASN A 479 -2.25 -20.88 -39.92
CA ASN A 479 -0.90 -20.36 -39.70
C ASN A 479 0.12 -21.42 -39.23
N GLY A 480 -0.28 -22.70 -39.16
CA GLY A 480 0.63 -23.80 -38.85
C GLY A 480 0.78 -24.13 -37.36
N ILE A 481 -0.02 -23.55 -36.50
CA ILE A 481 -0.12 -23.91 -35.07
C ILE A 481 -0.71 -25.31 -34.97
N CYS A 482 -0.11 -26.20 -34.17
CA CYS A 482 -0.44 -27.62 -34.14
C CYS A 482 -1.16 -28.07 -32.85
N SER A 483 -1.11 -27.27 -31.80
CA SER A 483 -1.67 -27.62 -30.49
C SER A 483 -2.16 -26.41 -29.74
N VAL A 484 -3.24 -26.58 -28.95
CA VAL A 484 -3.92 -25.47 -28.24
C VAL A 484 -4.20 -25.84 -26.80
N ILE A 485 -4.00 -24.89 -25.86
CA ILE A 485 -4.39 -25.00 -24.48
C ILE A 485 -5.33 -23.83 -24.10
N GLN A 486 -6.43 -24.15 -23.44
CA GLN A 486 -7.41 -23.19 -22.97
C GLN A 486 -8.20 -23.78 -21.78
N PRO A 487 -8.93 -22.99 -20.97
CA PRO A 487 -9.65 -23.51 -19.81
C PRO A 487 -10.88 -24.40 -20.15
N GLY A 488 -11.48 -24.27 -21.31
CA GLY A 488 -12.78 -24.87 -21.59
C GLY A 488 -13.93 -24.13 -20.88
N GLY A 489 -15.14 -24.68 -20.99
CA GLY A 489 -16.34 -24.16 -20.33
C GLY A 489 -17.25 -23.30 -21.20
N SER A 490 -17.00 -23.21 -22.51
CA SER A 490 -17.92 -22.60 -23.45
C SER A 490 -19.05 -23.57 -23.83
N ILE A 491 -20.28 -23.05 -23.92
CA ILE A 491 -21.41 -23.83 -24.47
C ILE A 491 -21.10 -24.37 -25.89
N LYS A 492 -20.19 -23.71 -26.59
CA LYS A 492 -19.81 -24.01 -27.98
C LYS A 492 -18.44 -24.70 -28.13
N ASP A 493 -17.86 -25.21 -27.05
CA ASP A 493 -16.56 -25.90 -27.08
C ASP A 493 -16.52 -26.98 -28.14
N ASN A 494 -17.62 -27.71 -28.32
CA ASN A 494 -17.74 -28.77 -29.35
C ASN A 494 -17.40 -28.28 -30.77
N LEU A 495 -17.74 -27.03 -31.13
CA LEU A 495 -17.42 -26.48 -32.46
C LEU A 495 -15.91 -26.34 -32.66
N SER A 496 -15.19 -25.92 -31.63
CA SER A 496 -13.72 -25.81 -31.66
C SER A 496 -13.06 -27.20 -31.64
N ILE A 497 -13.57 -28.12 -30.84
CA ILE A 497 -13.10 -29.52 -30.78
C ILE A 497 -13.31 -30.23 -32.14
N ASP A 498 -14.49 -30.11 -32.75
CA ASP A 498 -14.80 -30.69 -34.05
C ASP A 498 -13.89 -30.15 -35.16
N TYR A 499 -13.64 -28.82 -35.14
CA TYR A 499 -12.70 -28.23 -36.09
C TYR A 499 -11.28 -28.79 -35.90
N CYS A 500 -10.79 -28.86 -34.65
CA CYS A 500 -9.49 -29.44 -34.33
C CYS A 500 -9.38 -30.89 -34.81
N ASN A 501 -10.40 -31.71 -34.57
CA ASN A 501 -10.42 -33.10 -35.00
C ASN A 501 -10.36 -33.25 -36.52
N LYS A 502 -11.10 -32.41 -37.26
CA LYS A 502 -11.11 -32.43 -38.75
C LYS A 502 -9.75 -31.99 -39.34
N ASN A 503 -9.03 -31.10 -38.67
CA ASN A 503 -7.81 -30.50 -39.17
C ASN A 503 -6.53 -31.01 -38.47
N ASN A 504 -6.64 -32.12 -37.73
CA ASN A 504 -5.52 -32.79 -37.06
C ASN A 504 -4.74 -31.89 -36.09
N LEU A 505 -5.45 -30.97 -35.37
CA LEU A 505 -4.93 -30.20 -34.24
C LEU A 505 -5.19 -30.97 -32.95
N SER A 506 -4.31 -30.79 -31.97
CA SER A 506 -4.59 -31.19 -30.58
C SER A 506 -5.09 -30.02 -29.75
N MET A 507 -6.03 -30.31 -28.85
CA MET A 507 -6.53 -29.35 -27.86
C MET A 507 -6.58 -29.98 -26.48
N VAL A 508 -6.18 -29.23 -25.47
CA VAL A 508 -6.30 -29.61 -24.06
C VAL A 508 -7.00 -28.51 -23.27
N PHE A 509 -7.77 -28.94 -22.27
CA PHE A 509 -8.41 -28.05 -21.32
C PHE A 509 -7.69 -28.09 -19.98
N THR A 510 -7.58 -26.91 -19.31
CA THR A 510 -7.00 -26.76 -17.97
C THR A 510 -8.05 -26.69 -16.87
N GLY A 511 -9.30 -26.34 -17.20
CA GLY A 511 -10.35 -26.04 -16.22
C GLY A 511 -10.16 -24.69 -15.49
N ASN A 512 -9.02 -24.03 -15.64
CA ASN A 512 -8.66 -22.81 -14.94
C ASN A 512 -8.59 -21.62 -15.90
N ARG A 513 -9.35 -20.56 -15.59
CA ARG A 513 -9.29 -19.28 -16.31
C ARG A 513 -8.33 -18.32 -15.60
N HIS A 514 -7.46 -17.66 -16.34
CA HIS A 514 -6.42 -16.76 -15.82
C HIS A 514 -6.61 -15.32 -16.31
N PHE A 515 -7.74 -14.68 -16.01
CA PHE A 515 -7.93 -13.28 -16.37
C PHE A 515 -7.05 -12.33 -15.55
N LYS A 516 -6.40 -11.38 -16.25
CA LYS A 516 -5.59 -10.30 -15.67
C LYS A 516 -6.00 -8.96 -16.31
N HIS A 517 -6.71 -8.13 -15.55
CA HIS A 517 -7.19 -6.82 -15.98
C HIS A 517 -6.31 -5.66 -15.52
#